data_44c291e5c6bd496187a62d9dd00954cb
#
_entry.id   44c291e5c6bd496187a62d9dd00954cb
#
_cell.length_a   1.000
_cell.length_b   1.000
_cell.length_c   1.000
_cell.angle_alpha   90.00
_cell.angle_beta   90.00
_cell.angle_gamma   90.00
#
_symmetry.space_group_name_H-M   'P 1'
#
loop_
_entity.id
_entity.type
_entity.pdbx_description
1 polymer ?
#
loop_
_entity_poly.entity_id
_entity_poly.type
_entity_poly.pdbx_seq_one_letter_code
_entity_poly.pdbx_strand_id
1 'polypeptide(L)'
;MRRNKRKGNLRLIGEEDRPRRVLVLSADVGEGHAAAARALAQQIEASSERAEVTVIDGLDAMGRVLRPVVQDGYRVQLRVMPWSYTIVYWLLEHVLPVRWLARRLLCVFGSRPLARTINRHEPDVVVSTYPAVTVVLARLRRRGEISASTVATITDLTGLFFWAQPGIDMHLVMYGESMPSVERIAGEGSVRLVRPLISAEFLEPRCPTDARIELGLPQDGRMVLVSGGGWGVGDIAGAVGEFVRSPEVTSIVCLAGRNEQLEEKIEHAFADEPRVHVYGFTDKMPALLAAADVLVHSTGGVTCLEARAAGTPVVSYGLPVGHARLNTREMAALDLLRLANDTDELREHVQASFAGGQEDELPRVAGADPAAVEVVLSEPRRVRPIPRWRLRLVALATQLALIIGLGAWMMSTDEVTSLAAKVLRVHPLAHVSTHQHAVAVVVRAPSSHVSILAYELAERRIHVSFADDAGVPTPVRIAELRQLRDELLPEVPGSSPLHWMKTRSVLHKQAKALGLHHSFYYVPPPGGLSVGQLVLARTDDATPVKGALQLNALKPLPQRPIRAGDVLVVAVDGSAASLAGLERIVFELSARGLSAEPLDALTR
;
A
#
# COMPACT_ATOMS: atom_id res chain seq x y z
N MET A 1 2.54 -48.76 36.15
CA MET A 1 1.24 -48.28 36.66
C MET A 1 1.26 -46.76 36.77
N ARG A 2 0.82 -46.00 35.76
CA ARG A 2 0.63 -44.55 35.80
C ARG A 2 -0.87 -44.25 35.74
N ARG A 3 -1.39 -43.78 36.87
CA ARG A 3 -2.79 -43.44 37.09
C ARG A 3 -3.15 -42.18 36.27
N ASN A 4 -3.92 -42.37 35.23
CA ASN A 4 -4.52 -41.31 34.43
C ASN A 4 -5.69 -40.67 35.23
N LYS A 5 -5.46 -39.52 35.85
CA LYS A 5 -6.52 -38.73 36.46
C LYS A 5 -7.28 -37.99 35.33
N ARG A 6 -8.36 -38.57 34.86
CA ARG A 6 -9.45 -37.81 34.18
C ARG A 6 -10.02 -36.82 35.21
N LYS A 7 -9.70 -35.54 35.08
CA LYS A 7 -10.51 -34.48 35.69
C LYS A 7 -11.79 -34.40 34.88
N GLY A 8 -12.85 -35.06 35.32
CA GLY A 8 -14.22 -34.78 34.88
C GLY A 8 -14.55 -33.35 35.30
N ASN A 9 -15.06 -32.58 34.39
CA ASN A 9 -15.69 -31.29 34.70
C ASN A 9 -16.91 -31.59 35.57
N LEU A 10 -16.79 -31.44 36.88
CA LEU A 10 -17.92 -31.18 37.75
C LEU A 10 -18.35 -29.74 37.49
N ARG A 11 -19.33 -29.51 36.62
CA ARG A 11 -20.14 -28.29 36.63
C ARG A 11 -20.85 -28.28 38.00
N LEU A 12 -20.53 -27.32 38.83
CA LEU A 12 -21.23 -27.09 40.07
C LEU A 12 -22.67 -26.69 39.74
N ILE A 13 -23.63 -27.40 40.37
CA ILE A 13 -25.07 -27.09 40.33
C ILE A 13 -25.19 -25.68 40.94
N GLY A 14 -25.47 -24.67 40.12
CA GLY A 14 -25.51 -23.23 40.51
C GLY A 14 -24.92 -22.26 39.49
N GLU A 15 -24.19 -22.75 38.46
CA GLU A 15 -23.67 -21.89 37.37
C GLU A 15 -24.72 -21.54 36.30
N GLU A 16 -25.86 -22.21 36.28
CA GLU A 16 -26.93 -22.02 35.27
C GLU A 16 -27.79 -20.79 35.50
N ASP A 17 -27.68 -20.13 36.65
CA ASP A 17 -28.58 -19.02 37.05
C ASP A 17 -27.92 -17.61 37.02
N ARG A 18 -26.59 -17.53 36.76
CA ARG A 18 -25.94 -16.23 36.63
C ARG A 18 -26.08 -15.67 35.20
N PRO A 19 -26.19 -14.34 35.07
CA PRO A 19 -26.18 -13.71 33.75
C PRO A 19 -24.88 -14.03 33.00
N ARG A 20 -25.00 -14.29 31.68
CA ARG A 20 -23.84 -14.53 30.82
C ARG A 20 -23.10 -13.21 30.59
N ARG A 21 -21.82 -13.15 30.97
CA ARG A 21 -20.99 -11.94 30.85
C ARG A 21 -20.34 -11.87 29.48
N VAL A 22 -20.68 -10.86 28.69
CA VAL A 22 -20.15 -10.58 27.37
C VAL A 22 -19.26 -9.34 27.42
N LEU A 23 -18.00 -9.48 27.06
CA LEU A 23 -17.07 -8.37 26.93
C LEU A 23 -16.84 -8.04 25.44
N VAL A 24 -17.27 -6.85 25.03
CA VAL A 24 -17.09 -6.36 23.66
C VAL A 24 -15.88 -5.44 23.60
N LEU A 25 -14.90 -5.81 22.81
CA LEU A 25 -13.65 -5.08 22.58
C LEU A 25 -13.75 -4.32 21.26
N SER A 26 -13.98 -3.02 21.35
CA SER A 26 -14.08 -2.11 20.22
C SER A 26 -12.76 -1.34 19.99
N ALA A 27 -12.76 -0.37 19.09
CA ALA A 27 -11.72 0.63 18.97
C ALA A 27 -12.30 1.91 18.35
N ASP A 28 -11.85 3.05 18.85
CA ASP A 28 -12.19 4.37 18.30
C ASP A 28 -11.26 4.69 17.10
N VAL A 29 -11.35 3.86 16.06
CA VAL A 29 -10.61 4.02 14.79
C VAL A 29 -11.63 4.12 13.65
N GLY A 30 -12.11 5.35 13.40
CA GLY A 30 -13.32 5.55 12.62
C GLY A 30 -14.57 5.07 13.41
N GLU A 31 -15.72 5.59 13.13
CA GLU A 31 -16.93 5.33 13.94
C GLU A 31 -17.52 3.92 13.71
N GLY A 32 -17.24 3.28 12.56
CA GLY A 32 -17.88 2.02 12.16
C GLY A 32 -17.70 0.86 13.16
N HIS A 33 -16.49 0.69 13.71
CA HIS A 33 -16.22 -0.38 14.68
C HIS A 33 -16.91 -0.14 16.03
N ALA A 34 -16.97 1.12 16.45
CA ALA A 34 -17.66 1.53 17.66
C ALA A 34 -19.18 1.42 17.50
N ALA A 35 -19.74 1.79 16.36
CA ALA A 35 -21.15 1.63 16.02
C ALA A 35 -21.57 0.15 16.04
N ALA A 36 -20.81 -0.73 15.38
CA ALA A 36 -21.06 -2.16 15.40
C ALA A 36 -21.02 -2.77 16.82
N ALA A 37 -20.07 -2.30 17.67
CA ALA A 37 -19.98 -2.73 19.06
C ALA A 37 -21.19 -2.29 19.88
N ARG A 38 -21.63 -1.02 19.73
CA ARG A 38 -22.83 -0.51 20.40
C ARG A 38 -24.11 -1.22 19.93
N ALA A 39 -24.25 -1.42 18.62
CA ALA A 39 -25.40 -2.15 18.08
C ALA A 39 -25.47 -3.58 18.62
N LEU A 40 -24.34 -4.29 18.70
CA LEU A 40 -24.30 -5.62 19.29
C LEU A 40 -24.68 -5.58 20.78
N ALA A 41 -24.18 -4.63 21.54
CA ALA A 41 -24.50 -4.48 22.96
C ALA A 41 -26.00 -4.23 23.15
N GLN A 42 -26.59 -3.29 22.43
CA GLN A 42 -28.04 -3.03 22.43
C GLN A 42 -28.86 -4.28 22.09
N GLN A 43 -28.47 -5.04 21.06
CA GLN A 43 -29.14 -6.28 20.69
C GLN A 43 -29.05 -7.34 21.81
N ILE A 44 -27.92 -7.44 22.50
CA ILE A 44 -27.75 -8.37 23.63
C ILE A 44 -28.65 -7.96 24.79
N GLU A 45 -28.65 -6.68 25.17
CA GLU A 45 -29.47 -6.13 26.24
C GLU A 45 -30.98 -6.29 25.96
N ALA A 46 -31.40 -6.06 24.70
CA ALA A 46 -32.80 -6.20 24.31
C ALA A 46 -33.28 -7.66 24.22
N SER A 47 -32.36 -8.62 23.95
CA SER A 47 -32.73 -10.02 23.67
C SER A 47 -32.69 -10.92 24.88
N SER A 48 -32.02 -10.57 25.96
CA SER A 48 -31.85 -11.46 27.11
C SER A 48 -31.61 -10.71 28.42
N GLU A 49 -32.55 -10.82 29.35
CA GLU A 49 -32.39 -10.39 30.75
C GLU A 49 -31.27 -11.16 31.49
N ARG A 50 -30.79 -12.26 30.89
CA ARG A 50 -29.74 -13.12 31.44
C ARG A 50 -28.35 -12.86 30.85
N ALA A 51 -28.15 -11.75 30.16
CA ALA A 51 -26.84 -11.35 29.64
C ALA A 51 -26.44 -9.96 30.17
N GLU A 52 -25.20 -9.88 30.64
CA GLU A 52 -24.57 -8.62 31.05
C GLU A 52 -23.50 -8.28 30.01
N VAL A 53 -23.61 -7.12 29.35
CA VAL A 53 -22.65 -6.71 28.33
C VAL A 53 -21.82 -5.52 28.81
N THR A 54 -20.52 -5.60 28.59
CA THR A 54 -19.57 -4.49 28.85
C THR A 54 -18.83 -4.18 27.58
N VAL A 55 -18.88 -2.92 27.11
CA VAL A 55 -18.15 -2.44 25.94
C VAL A 55 -16.95 -1.62 26.43
N ILE A 56 -15.75 -1.95 25.95
CA ILE A 56 -14.53 -1.20 26.27
C ILE A 56 -13.69 -0.98 25.00
N ASP A 57 -12.83 0.04 25.05
CA ASP A 57 -11.84 0.24 23.99
C ASP A 57 -10.76 -0.85 24.08
N GLY A 58 -10.66 -1.68 23.03
CA GLY A 58 -9.73 -2.78 22.93
C GLY A 58 -8.28 -2.33 22.72
N LEU A 59 -8.04 -1.16 22.08
CA LEU A 59 -6.70 -0.59 21.94
C LEU A 59 -6.18 -0.09 23.29
N ASP A 60 -7.02 0.57 24.08
CA ASP A 60 -6.68 0.95 25.45
C ASP A 60 -6.42 -0.28 26.32
N ALA A 61 -7.25 -1.32 26.17
CA ALA A 61 -7.05 -2.60 26.86
C ALA A 61 -5.74 -3.30 26.46
N MET A 62 -5.22 -3.05 25.26
CA MET A 62 -3.92 -3.53 24.80
C MET A 62 -2.73 -2.72 25.32
N GLY A 63 -2.99 -1.62 26.06
CA GLY A 63 -1.98 -0.81 26.75
C GLY A 63 -1.56 0.45 26.01
N ARG A 64 -0.88 1.32 26.76
CA ARG A 64 -0.57 2.71 26.36
C ARG A 64 0.29 2.87 25.10
N VAL A 65 1.00 1.83 24.66
CA VAL A 65 1.93 1.91 23.52
C VAL A 65 1.21 1.77 22.18
N LEU A 66 0.19 0.91 22.11
CA LEU A 66 -0.44 0.56 20.83
C LEU A 66 -1.45 1.59 20.36
N ARG A 67 -2.18 2.24 21.27
CA ARG A 67 -3.16 3.27 20.90
C ARG A 67 -2.55 4.43 20.12
N PRO A 68 -1.50 5.13 20.60
CA PRO A 68 -0.88 6.21 19.83
C PRO A 68 -0.36 5.77 18.47
N VAL A 69 0.22 4.58 18.37
CA VAL A 69 0.76 4.07 17.10
C VAL A 69 -0.34 3.72 16.10
N VAL A 70 -1.39 3.03 16.55
CA VAL A 70 -2.44 2.53 15.68
C VAL A 70 -3.49 3.60 15.39
N GLN A 71 -3.98 4.31 16.39
CA GLN A 71 -5.04 5.30 16.23
C GLN A 71 -4.50 6.67 15.83
N ASP A 72 -3.58 7.26 16.61
CA ASP A 72 -3.09 8.60 16.35
C ASP A 72 -2.15 8.62 15.14
N GLY A 73 -1.29 7.61 15.02
CA GLY A 73 -0.43 7.43 13.84
C GLY A 73 -1.23 7.33 12.54
N TYR A 74 -2.30 6.56 12.54
CA TYR A 74 -3.22 6.44 11.40
C TYR A 74 -3.92 7.77 11.08
N ARG A 75 -4.42 8.47 12.10
CA ARG A 75 -5.06 9.79 11.94
C ARG A 75 -4.10 10.82 11.35
N VAL A 76 -2.87 10.91 11.86
CA VAL A 76 -1.83 11.79 11.33
C VAL A 76 -1.46 11.42 9.90
N GLN A 77 -1.28 10.13 9.62
CA GLN A 77 -0.94 9.64 8.29
C GLN A 77 -2.00 10.01 7.24
N LEU A 78 -3.28 9.85 7.57
CA LEU A 78 -4.37 10.23 6.67
C LEU A 78 -4.44 11.74 6.41
N ARG A 79 -4.04 12.59 7.38
CA ARG A 79 -4.05 14.05 7.23
C ARG A 79 -2.84 14.58 6.46
N VAL A 80 -1.64 14.05 6.74
CA VAL A 80 -0.37 14.61 6.23
C VAL A 80 0.07 13.94 4.93
N MET A 81 -0.03 12.60 4.85
CA MET A 81 0.45 11.81 3.71
C MET A 81 -0.52 10.65 3.38
N PRO A 82 -1.75 10.94 2.94
CA PRO A 82 -2.78 9.91 2.72
C PRO A 82 -2.32 8.81 1.75
N TRP A 83 -1.56 9.15 0.70
CA TRP A 83 -1.03 8.20 -0.27
C TRP A 83 -0.11 7.12 0.36
N SER A 84 0.64 7.47 1.41
CA SER A 84 1.55 6.55 2.09
C SER A 84 0.81 5.41 2.77
N TYR A 85 -0.42 5.63 3.20
CA TYR A 85 -1.26 4.58 3.78
C TYR A 85 -1.59 3.48 2.76
N THR A 86 -1.79 3.84 1.50
CA THR A 86 -1.99 2.84 0.43
C THR A 86 -0.79 1.90 0.32
N ILE A 87 0.43 2.44 0.41
CA ILE A 87 1.66 1.64 0.36
C ILE A 87 1.77 0.74 1.60
N VAL A 88 1.55 1.30 2.80
CA VAL A 88 1.60 0.53 4.06
C VAL A 88 0.56 -0.59 4.03
N TYR A 89 -0.66 -0.29 3.62
CA TYR A 89 -1.71 -1.29 3.52
C TYR A 89 -1.37 -2.38 2.50
N TRP A 90 -0.88 -2.01 1.31
CA TRP A 90 -0.43 -2.95 0.29
C TRP A 90 0.69 -3.86 0.81
N LEU A 91 1.67 -3.31 1.53
CA LEU A 91 2.74 -4.10 2.16
C LEU A 91 2.18 -5.08 3.19
N LEU A 92 1.24 -4.66 4.03
CA LEU A 92 0.58 -5.54 5.01
C LEU A 92 -0.24 -6.64 4.34
N GLU A 93 -0.85 -6.36 3.19
CA GLU A 93 -1.68 -7.32 2.46
C GLU A 93 -0.87 -8.32 1.66
N HIS A 94 0.19 -7.87 0.96
CA HIS A 94 0.90 -8.69 -0.02
C HIS A 94 2.25 -9.21 0.49
N VAL A 95 2.88 -8.55 1.49
CA VAL A 95 4.23 -8.88 1.97
C VAL A 95 4.18 -9.62 3.30
N LEU A 96 4.24 -10.97 3.25
CA LEU A 96 4.11 -11.82 4.44
C LEU A 96 5.08 -11.48 5.59
N PRO A 97 6.36 -11.17 5.38
CA PRO A 97 7.27 -10.77 6.46
C PRO A 97 6.81 -9.52 7.19
N VAL A 98 6.32 -8.50 6.46
CA VAL A 98 5.81 -7.25 7.05
C VAL A 98 4.56 -7.52 7.88
N ARG A 99 3.63 -8.29 7.33
CA ARG A 99 2.41 -8.74 8.05
C ARG A 99 2.76 -9.56 9.30
N TRP A 100 3.71 -10.47 9.18
CA TRP A 100 4.16 -11.27 10.32
C TRP A 100 4.77 -10.39 11.43
N LEU A 101 5.62 -9.43 11.05
CA LEU A 101 6.22 -8.49 11.99
C LEU A 101 5.16 -7.62 12.67
N ALA A 102 4.23 -7.06 11.91
CA ALA A 102 3.13 -6.25 12.46
C ALA A 102 2.32 -7.05 13.49
N ARG A 103 1.90 -8.28 13.15
CA ARG A 103 1.19 -9.17 14.09
C ARG A 103 2.04 -9.51 15.32
N ARG A 104 3.32 -9.72 15.14
CA ARG A 104 4.22 -10.03 16.26
C ARG A 104 4.33 -8.84 17.21
N LEU A 105 4.48 -7.62 16.68
CA LEU A 105 4.53 -6.40 17.48
C LEU A 105 3.22 -6.17 18.25
N LEU A 106 2.06 -6.27 17.59
CA LEU A 106 0.76 -6.21 18.25
C LEU A 106 0.68 -7.20 19.42
N CYS A 107 1.11 -8.44 19.19
CA CYS A 107 1.08 -9.47 20.22
C CYS A 107 2.11 -9.26 21.34
N VAL A 108 3.30 -8.74 21.05
CA VAL A 108 4.33 -8.47 22.07
C VAL A 108 3.86 -7.40 23.04
N PHE A 109 3.33 -6.31 22.52
CA PHE A 109 2.91 -5.16 23.34
C PHE A 109 1.50 -5.34 23.92
N GLY A 110 0.57 -5.98 23.16
CA GLY A 110 -0.85 -6.04 23.52
C GLY A 110 -1.26 -7.26 24.36
N SER A 111 -0.55 -8.41 24.30
CA SER A 111 -1.05 -9.65 24.91
C SER A 111 -1.21 -9.56 26.43
N ARG A 112 -0.19 -9.10 27.15
CA ARG A 112 -0.23 -9.04 28.62
C ARG A 112 -1.27 -8.05 29.17
N PRO A 113 -1.35 -6.79 28.66
CA PRO A 113 -2.39 -5.87 29.11
C PRO A 113 -3.79 -6.39 28.81
N LEU A 114 -4.05 -6.85 27.58
CA LEU A 114 -5.34 -7.37 27.17
C LEU A 114 -5.79 -8.58 28.00
N ALA A 115 -4.89 -9.55 28.24
CA ALA A 115 -5.20 -10.68 29.09
C ALA A 115 -5.57 -10.27 30.53
N ARG A 116 -4.86 -9.29 31.11
CA ARG A 116 -5.21 -8.75 32.46
C ARG A 116 -6.60 -8.10 32.46
N THR A 117 -6.93 -7.35 31.41
CA THR A 117 -8.24 -6.70 31.28
C THR A 117 -9.33 -7.76 31.16
N ILE A 118 -9.19 -8.72 30.26
CA ILE A 118 -10.15 -9.82 30.10
C ILE A 118 -10.33 -10.60 31.40
N ASN A 119 -9.24 -11.00 32.06
CA ASN A 119 -9.31 -11.76 33.29
C ASN A 119 -9.92 -10.98 34.47
N ARG A 120 -9.84 -9.64 34.46
CA ARG A 120 -10.49 -8.78 35.49
C ARG A 120 -12.02 -8.75 35.31
N HIS A 121 -12.50 -8.78 34.08
CA HIS A 121 -13.94 -8.77 33.78
C HIS A 121 -14.55 -10.17 33.89
N GLU A 122 -13.72 -11.22 33.89
CA GLU A 122 -14.16 -12.62 33.94
C GLU A 122 -15.32 -12.95 32.99
N PRO A 123 -15.22 -12.59 31.69
CA PRO A 123 -16.30 -12.81 30.74
C PRO A 123 -16.44 -14.28 30.36
N ASP A 124 -17.65 -14.69 30.01
CA ASP A 124 -17.92 -15.98 29.38
C ASP A 124 -17.61 -15.93 27.88
N VAL A 125 -17.87 -14.76 27.25
CA VAL A 125 -17.59 -14.50 25.83
C VAL A 125 -16.86 -13.17 25.68
N VAL A 126 -15.85 -13.16 24.81
CA VAL A 126 -15.15 -11.94 24.37
C VAL A 126 -15.41 -11.75 22.88
N VAL A 127 -16.01 -10.62 22.52
CA VAL A 127 -16.26 -10.23 21.13
C VAL A 127 -15.27 -9.13 20.74
N SER A 128 -14.64 -9.26 19.59
CA SER A 128 -13.80 -8.21 19.02
C SER A 128 -14.43 -7.64 17.76
N THR A 129 -14.58 -6.32 17.70
CA THR A 129 -15.04 -5.59 16.51
C THR A 129 -13.90 -4.84 15.80
N TYR A 130 -12.62 -5.12 16.17
CA TYR A 130 -11.47 -4.44 15.58
C TYR A 130 -10.32 -5.42 15.25
N PRO A 131 -9.75 -5.37 14.02
CA PRO A 131 -8.82 -6.40 13.53
C PRO A 131 -7.53 -6.53 14.35
N ALA A 132 -6.93 -5.43 14.83
CA ALA A 132 -5.72 -5.49 15.64
C ALA A 132 -5.95 -6.18 16.99
N VAL A 133 -7.11 -5.95 17.60
CA VAL A 133 -7.54 -6.63 18.85
C VAL A 133 -7.79 -8.10 18.57
N THR A 134 -8.44 -8.45 17.45
CA THR A 134 -8.68 -9.83 17.02
C THR A 134 -7.39 -10.63 16.90
N VAL A 135 -6.32 -10.06 16.36
CA VAL A 135 -5.00 -10.70 16.24
C VAL A 135 -4.46 -11.11 17.62
N VAL A 136 -4.54 -10.19 18.59
CA VAL A 136 -4.02 -10.44 19.95
C VAL A 136 -4.92 -11.42 20.70
N LEU A 137 -6.23 -11.27 20.60
CA LEU A 137 -7.23 -12.16 21.19
C LEU A 137 -7.06 -13.61 20.72
N ALA A 138 -6.88 -13.81 19.41
CA ALA A 138 -6.61 -15.12 18.83
C ALA A 138 -5.34 -15.78 19.38
N ARG A 139 -4.28 -14.99 19.62
CA ARG A 139 -3.06 -15.50 20.24
C ARG A 139 -3.29 -15.94 21.68
N LEU A 140 -3.98 -15.13 22.48
CA LEU A 140 -4.29 -15.44 23.89
C LEU A 140 -5.12 -16.73 23.97
N ARG A 141 -6.15 -16.85 23.13
CA ARG A 141 -7.01 -18.03 23.08
C ARG A 141 -6.24 -19.30 22.71
N ARG A 142 -5.40 -19.26 21.68
CA ARG A 142 -4.57 -20.40 21.26
C ARG A 142 -3.60 -20.87 22.32
N ARG A 143 -3.10 -19.95 23.16
CA ARG A 143 -2.17 -20.26 24.25
C ARG A 143 -2.87 -20.70 25.52
N GLY A 144 -4.19 -20.62 25.57
CA GLY A 144 -4.96 -20.91 26.78
C GLY A 144 -4.76 -19.88 27.89
N GLU A 145 -4.32 -18.65 27.52
CA GLU A 145 -4.14 -17.54 28.48
C GLU A 145 -5.49 -16.90 28.89
N ILE A 146 -6.56 -17.20 28.13
CA ILE A 146 -7.96 -16.86 28.43
C ILE A 146 -8.85 -18.10 28.26
N SER A 147 -9.85 -18.24 29.13
CA SER A 147 -10.84 -19.34 29.09
C SER A 147 -12.10 -18.97 28.31
N ALA A 148 -12.46 -17.69 28.29
CA ALA A 148 -13.64 -17.18 27.58
C ALA A 148 -13.70 -17.62 26.13
N SER A 149 -14.90 -17.88 25.62
CA SER A 149 -15.14 -18.06 24.19
C SER A 149 -14.83 -16.77 23.43
N THR A 150 -14.30 -16.89 22.19
CA THR A 150 -13.87 -15.73 21.43
C THR A 150 -14.62 -15.61 20.12
N VAL A 151 -15.15 -14.43 19.87
CA VAL A 151 -15.88 -14.08 18.65
C VAL A 151 -15.21 -12.87 17.99
N ALA A 152 -15.11 -12.86 16.69
CA ALA A 152 -14.67 -11.68 15.93
C ALA A 152 -15.78 -11.26 14.96
N THR A 153 -16.17 -10.01 14.99
CA THR A 153 -17.14 -9.44 14.06
C THR A 153 -16.42 -8.71 12.95
N ILE A 154 -16.62 -9.17 11.72
CA ILE A 154 -15.98 -8.62 10.52
C ILE A 154 -16.96 -7.69 9.82
N THR A 155 -16.65 -6.40 9.82
CA THR A 155 -17.46 -5.33 9.23
C THR A 155 -17.10 -5.01 7.79
N ASP A 156 -15.96 -5.51 7.31
CA ASP A 156 -15.40 -5.19 6.01
C ASP A 156 -15.37 -6.40 5.07
N LEU A 157 -15.49 -6.14 3.76
CA LEU A 157 -15.31 -7.15 2.70
C LEU A 157 -13.83 -7.42 2.41
N THR A 158 -12.96 -6.46 2.70
CA THR A 158 -11.52 -6.52 2.42
C THR A 158 -10.68 -6.55 3.70
N GLY A 159 -9.36 -6.75 3.56
CA GLY A 159 -8.46 -6.78 4.72
C GLY A 159 -8.61 -7.99 5.62
N LEU A 160 -9.26 -9.04 5.16
CA LEU A 160 -9.59 -10.24 5.93
C LEU A 160 -8.38 -10.92 6.58
N PHE A 161 -7.18 -10.63 6.09
CA PHE A 161 -5.93 -11.16 6.65
C PHE A 161 -5.64 -10.72 8.09
N PHE A 162 -6.17 -9.57 8.55
CA PHE A 162 -6.11 -9.17 9.96
C PHE A 162 -7.37 -9.58 10.73
N TRP A 163 -8.51 -9.58 10.07
CA TRP A 163 -9.79 -9.94 10.66
C TRP A 163 -9.90 -11.43 10.99
N ALA A 164 -9.68 -12.28 9.98
CA ALA A 164 -9.77 -13.72 10.15
C ALA A 164 -8.51 -14.26 10.82
N GLN A 165 -8.66 -14.81 12.01
CA GLN A 165 -7.52 -15.31 12.78
C GLN A 165 -7.74 -16.75 13.22
N PRO A 166 -6.81 -17.67 12.90
CA PRO A 166 -6.82 -18.98 13.50
C PRO A 166 -6.72 -18.86 15.02
N GLY A 167 -7.69 -19.44 15.74
CA GLY A 167 -7.74 -19.39 17.20
C GLY A 167 -8.85 -18.51 17.78
N ILE A 168 -9.55 -17.76 16.96
CA ILE A 168 -10.88 -17.24 17.27
C ILE A 168 -11.87 -18.41 17.11
N ASP A 169 -12.79 -18.57 18.05
CA ASP A 169 -13.73 -19.67 18.04
C ASP A 169 -14.84 -19.48 16.97
N MET A 170 -15.25 -18.24 16.69
CA MET A 170 -16.24 -17.91 15.66
C MET A 170 -16.01 -16.52 15.06
N HIS A 171 -16.14 -16.41 13.74
CA HIS A 171 -16.15 -15.14 13.01
C HIS A 171 -17.57 -14.86 12.51
N LEU A 172 -18.07 -13.67 12.80
CA LEU A 172 -19.35 -13.18 12.29
C LEU A 172 -19.07 -12.29 11.09
N VAL A 173 -19.67 -12.57 9.97
CA VAL A 173 -19.59 -11.79 8.74
C VAL A 173 -20.96 -11.27 8.36
N MET A 174 -21.01 -10.05 7.82
CA MET A 174 -22.23 -9.41 7.35
C MET A 174 -22.46 -9.63 5.84
N TYR A 175 -21.49 -10.25 5.16
CA TYR A 175 -21.49 -10.49 3.72
C TYR A 175 -21.11 -11.96 3.45
N GLY A 176 -21.96 -12.67 2.71
CA GLY A 176 -21.75 -14.08 2.37
C GLY A 176 -20.47 -14.32 1.57
N GLU A 177 -20.08 -13.36 0.75
CA GLU A 177 -18.89 -13.37 -0.11
C GLU A 177 -17.59 -13.44 0.70
N SER A 178 -17.60 -12.96 1.94
CA SER A 178 -16.45 -13.06 2.84
C SER A 178 -16.25 -14.46 3.43
N MET A 179 -17.28 -15.28 3.52
CA MET A 179 -17.23 -16.60 4.19
C MET A 179 -16.14 -17.52 3.68
N PRO A 180 -15.99 -17.78 2.36
CA PRO A 180 -14.96 -18.70 1.86
C PRO A 180 -13.53 -18.23 2.19
N SER A 181 -13.32 -16.93 2.21
CA SER A 181 -12.01 -16.35 2.53
C SER A 181 -11.68 -16.40 4.00
N VAL A 182 -12.66 -16.19 4.87
CA VAL A 182 -12.52 -16.34 6.33
C VAL A 182 -12.25 -17.79 6.69
N GLU A 183 -13.00 -18.75 6.16
CA GLU A 183 -12.78 -20.18 6.40
C GLU A 183 -11.41 -20.66 5.91
N ARG A 184 -10.97 -20.17 4.77
CA ARG A 184 -9.61 -20.45 4.25
C ARG A 184 -8.52 -20.02 5.21
N ILE A 185 -8.73 -18.93 5.94
CA ILE A 185 -7.73 -18.37 6.88
C ILE A 185 -7.88 -19.01 8.26
N ALA A 186 -9.09 -19.08 8.80
CA ALA A 186 -9.35 -19.43 10.19
C ALA A 186 -9.67 -20.92 10.41
N GLY A 187 -10.18 -21.59 9.40
CA GLY A 187 -10.56 -23.00 9.42
C GLY A 187 -12.04 -23.20 9.06
N GLU A 188 -12.39 -24.39 8.58
CA GLU A 188 -13.74 -24.77 8.22
C GLU A 188 -14.69 -24.69 9.42
N GLY A 189 -15.89 -24.15 9.20
CA GLY A 189 -16.91 -23.97 10.23
C GLY A 189 -16.59 -22.87 11.25
N SER A 190 -15.57 -22.02 10.99
CA SER A 190 -15.18 -20.91 11.87
C SER A 190 -15.92 -19.61 11.57
N VAL A 191 -16.86 -19.60 10.63
CA VAL A 191 -17.58 -18.41 10.19
C VAL A 191 -19.09 -18.61 10.21
N ARG A 192 -19.82 -17.55 10.50
CA ARG A 192 -21.29 -17.46 10.38
C ARG A 192 -21.66 -16.15 9.70
N LEU A 193 -22.58 -16.24 8.75
CA LEU A 193 -23.28 -15.09 8.20
C LEU A 193 -24.30 -14.64 9.22
N VAL A 194 -24.34 -13.34 9.49
CA VAL A 194 -25.27 -12.72 10.44
C VAL A 194 -25.86 -11.45 9.81
N ARG A 195 -27.02 -11.04 10.32
CA ARG A 195 -27.59 -9.74 9.95
C ARG A 195 -26.61 -8.63 10.31
N PRO A 196 -26.56 -7.54 9.51
CA PRO A 196 -25.73 -6.40 9.80
C PRO A 196 -25.89 -5.87 11.21
N LEU A 197 -24.77 -5.54 11.84
CA LEU A 197 -24.72 -4.94 13.17
C LEU A 197 -24.94 -3.43 13.06
N ILE A 198 -26.19 -3.05 12.96
CA ILE A 198 -26.66 -1.67 12.98
C ILE A 198 -27.66 -1.50 14.15
N SER A 199 -27.80 -0.26 14.64
CA SER A 199 -28.77 0.04 15.68
C SER A 199 -30.20 -0.23 15.19
N ALA A 200 -31.08 -0.68 16.09
CA ALA A 200 -32.49 -0.92 15.78
C ALA A 200 -33.21 0.33 15.26
N GLU A 201 -32.76 1.50 15.65
CA GLU A 201 -33.32 2.79 15.22
C GLU A 201 -33.26 3.01 13.69
N PHE A 202 -32.29 2.40 12.99
CA PHE A 202 -32.20 2.47 11.53
C PHE A 202 -33.15 1.48 10.83
N LEU A 203 -33.67 0.49 11.56
CA LEU A 203 -34.62 -0.50 11.05
C LEU A 203 -36.07 -0.05 11.23
N GLU A 204 -36.30 0.96 12.05
CA GLU A 204 -37.62 1.52 12.28
C GLU A 204 -38.03 2.38 11.07
N PRO A 205 -39.18 2.07 10.42
CA PRO A 205 -39.68 2.92 9.34
C PRO A 205 -39.96 4.34 9.85
N ARG A 206 -39.32 5.32 9.26
CA ARG A 206 -39.54 6.75 9.56
C ARG A 206 -40.11 7.44 8.32
N CYS A 207 -41.10 8.31 8.51
CA CYS A 207 -41.60 9.17 7.43
C CYS A 207 -40.55 10.26 7.10
N PRO A 208 -40.10 10.42 5.86
CA PRO A 208 -39.12 11.43 5.49
C PRO A 208 -39.56 12.86 5.90
N THR A 209 -40.85 13.19 5.72
CA THR A 209 -41.41 14.50 6.07
C THR A 209 -41.31 14.75 7.58
N ASP A 210 -41.67 13.77 8.40
CA ASP A 210 -41.60 13.90 9.87
C ASP A 210 -40.14 14.05 10.32
N ALA A 211 -39.22 13.31 9.72
CA ALA A 211 -37.80 13.43 9.99
C ALA A 211 -37.24 14.82 9.61
N ARG A 212 -37.70 15.40 8.50
CA ARG A 212 -37.33 16.77 8.11
C ARG A 212 -37.88 17.81 9.10
N ILE A 213 -39.11 17.63 9.56
CA ILE A 213 -39.70 18.50 10.61
C ILE A 213 -38.88 18.43 11.90
N GLU A 214 -38.54 17.21 12.35
CA GLU A 214 -37.71 16.98 13.56
C GLU A 214 -36.36 17.70 13.46
N LEU A 215 -35.77 17.73 12.25
CA LEU A 215 -34.48 18.35 11.98
C LEU A 215 -34.55 19.84 11.68
N GLY A 216 -35.74 20.44 11.56
CA GLY A 216 -35.94 21.82 11.15
C GLY A 216 -35.57 22.10 9.69
N LEU A 217 -35.66 21.09 8.83
CA LEU A 217 -35.32 21.18 7.41
C LEU A 217 -36.55 21.39 6.52
N PRO A 218 -36.39 21.90 5.28
CA PRO A 218 -37.47 22.02 4.31
C PRO A 218 -38.17 20.67 4.09
N GLN A 219 -39.51 20.68 4.13
CA GLN A 219 -40.31 19.46 3.98
C GLN A 219 -40.36 18.95 2.53
N ASP A 220 -40.32 19.90 1.59
CA ASP A 220 -40.43 19.64 0.15
C ASP A 220 -39.06 19.75 -0.53
N GLY A 221 -38.95 19.14 -1.71
CA GLY A 221 -37.76 19.17 -2.57
C GLY A 221 -36.74 18.08 -2.26
N ARG A 222 -35.59 18.14 -2.94
CA ARG A 222 -34.55 17.12 -2.84
C ARG A 222 -33.54 17.45 -1.76
N MET A 223 -33.28 16.50 -0.88
CA MET A 223 -32.28 16.61 0.18
C MET A 223 -31.10 15.67 -0.07
N VAL A 224 -29.90 16.21 -0.12
CA VAL A 224 -28.64 15.42 -0.18
C VAL A 224 -27.96 15.47 1.17
N LEU A 225 -27.67 14.29 1.71
CA LEU A 225 -26.86 14.14 2.92
C LEU A 225 -25.42 13.81 2.52
N VAL A 226 -24.46 14.67 2.85
CA VAL A 226 -23.02 14.50 2.55
C VAL A 226 -22.27 14.15 3.84
N SER A 227 -21.56 13.04 3.87
CA SER A 227 -20.87 12.58 5.08
C SER A 227 -19.46 12.05 4.79
N GLY A 228 -18.49 12.48 5.59
CA GLY A 228 -17.13 11.94 5.65
C GLY A 228 -16.91 10.90 6.75
N GLY A 229 -18.00 10.39 7.35
CA GLY A 229 -17.95 9.53 8.52
C GLY A 229 -17.46 10.27 9.78
N GLY A 230 -17.21 9.52 10.86
CA GLY A 230 -16.87 10.12 12.16
C GLY A 230 -15.58 10.97 12.17
N TRP A 231 -14.73 10.86 11.17
CA TRP A 231 -13.48 11.64 11.07
C TRP A 231 -13.49 12.68 9.94
N GLY A 232 -14.61 12.83 9.20
CA GLY A 232 -14.73 13.81 8.13
C GLY A 232 -13.68 13.63 7.04
N VAL A 233 -13.52 12.40 6.53
CA VAL A 233 -12.51 12.05 5.51
C VAL A 233 -13.14 12.13 4.12
N GLY A 234 -12.37 12.57 3.13
CA GLY A 234 -12.79 12.63 1.72
C GLY A 234 -12.98 14.06 1.21
N ASP A 235 -13.42 14.18 -0.03
CA ASP A 235 -13.71 15.48 -0.67
C ASP A 235 -15.15 15.95 -0.38
N ILE A 236 -15.43 16.24 0.89
CA ILE A 236 -16.74 16.66 1.36
C ILE A 236 -17.09 18.04 0.82
N ALA A 237 -16.13 18.98 0.87
CA ALA A 237 -16.36 20.34 0.38
C ALA A 237 -16.61 20.38 -1.14
N GLY A 238 -15.93 19.54 -1.92
CA GLY A 238 -16.18 19.39 -3.35
C GLY A 238 -17.58 18.87 -3.64
N ALA A 239 -18.03 17.85 -2.88
CA ALA A 239 -19.40 17.32 -3.01
C ALA A 239 -20.46 18.38 -2.67
N VAL A 240 -20.31 19.11 -1.56
CA VAL A 240 -21.23 20.22 -1.20
C VAL A 240 -21.25 21.26 -2.30
N GLY A 241 -20.08 21.70 -2.81
CA GLY A 241 -19.97 22.67 -3.89
C GLY A 241 -20.65 22.23 -5.20
N GLU A 242 -20.69 20.93 -5.47
CA GLU A 242 -21.41 20.39 -6.64
C GLU A 242 -22.93 20.55 -6.47
N PHE A 243 -23.47 20.23 -5.29
CA PHE A 243 -24.91 20.33 -5.07
C PHE A 243 -25.41 21.76 -4.87
N VAL A 244 -24.57 22.67 -4.43
CA VAL A 244 -24.88 24.11 -4.44
C VAL A 244 -25.18 24.59 -5.87
N ARG A 245 -24.52 24.05 -6.89
CA ARG A 245 -24.77 24.35 -8.30
C ARG A 245 -26.01 23.66 -8.88
N SER A 246 -26.58 22.69 -8.16
CA SER A 246 -27.75 21.93 -8.60
C SER A 246 -29.04 22.58 -8.11
N PRO A 247 -29.86 23.22 -9.00
CA PRO A 247 -31.05 23.96 -8.57
C PRO A 247 -32.18 23.05 -8.05
N GLU A 248 -32.17 21.79 -8.39
CA GLU A 248 -33.10 20.77 -7.91
C GLU A 248 -32.89 20.33 -6.46
N VAL A 249 -31.69 20.58 -5.91
CA VAL A 249 -31.36 20.27 -4.52
C VAL A 249 -31.77 21.45 -3.65
N THR A 250 -32.74 21.22 -2.79
CA THR A 250 -33.33 22.24 -1.89
C THR A 250 -32.70 22.24 -0.50
N SER A 251 -32.03 21.15 -0.10
CA SER A 251 -31.35 21.05 1.17
C SER A 251 -30.08 20.19 1.03
N ILE A 252 -28.97 20.69 1.52
CA ILE A 252 -27.68 20.02 1.53
C ILE A 252 -27.24 19.93 3.00
N VAL A 253 -27.29 18.73 3.57
CA VAL A 253 -26.82 18.51 4.93
C VAL A 253 -25.42 17.93 4.88
N CYS A 254 -24.48 18.59 5.53
CA CYS A 254 -23.07 18.19 5.58
C CYS A 254 -22.69 17.74 6.98
N LEU A 255 -22.13 16.53 7.09
CA LEU A 255 -21.61 15.96 8.34
C LEU A 255 -20.09 15.97 8.33
N ALA A 256 -19.50 16.88 9.10
CA ALA A 256 -18.05 17.00 9.27
C ALA A 256 -17.49 15.98 10.30
N GLY A 257 -18.35 15.29 11.05
CA GLY A 257 -17.95 14.39 12.12
C GLY A 257 -17.17 15.11 13.23
N ARG A 258 -16.08 14.51 13.72
CA ARG A 258 -15.20 15.12 14.74
C ARG A 258 -14.08 15.98 14.12
N ASN A 259 -14.28 16.48 12.91
CA ASN A 259 -13.31 17.32 12.19
C ASN A 259 -13.74 18.79 12.23
N GLU A 260 -13.48 19.46 13.34
CA GLU A 260 -13.83 20.88 13.56
C GLU A 260 -13.27 21.79 12.46
N GLN A 261 -12.06 21.52 11.95
CA GLN A 261 -11.45 22.28 10.85
C GLN A 261 -12.22 22.15 9.53
N LEU A 262 -12.79 20.96 9.26
CA LEU A 262 -13.64 20.75 8.09
C LEU A 262 -14.98 21.44 8.28
N GLU A 263 -15.56 21.37 9.47
CA GLU A 263 -16.81 22.07 9.85
C GLU A 263 -16.67 23.56 9.60
N GLU A 264 -15.71 24.23 10.24
CA GLU A 264 -15.41 25.67 10.08
C GLU A 264 -15.15 26.04 8.60
N LYS A 265 -14.41 25.20 7.89
CA LYS A 265 -14.11 25.44 6.46
C LYS A 265 -15.37 25.43 5.61
N ILE A 266 -16.29 24.49 5.82
CA ILE A 266 -17.52 24.37 5.04
C ILE A 266 -18.48 25.49 5.43
N GLU A 267 -18.65 25.79 6.72
CA GLU A 267 -19.46 26.91 7.19
C GLU A 267 -19.00 28.23 6.58
N HIS A 268 -17.69 28.48 6.56
CA HIS A 268 -17.14 29.70 5.97
C HIS A 268 -17.28 29.73 4.43
N ALA A 269 -17.03 28.61 3.75
CA ALA A 269 -17.08 28.54 2.29
C ALA A 269 -18.51 28.69 1.73
N PHE A 270 -19.53 28.32 2.50
CA PHE A 270 -20.93 28.33 2.08
C PHE A 270 -21.82 29.17 2.99
N ALA A 271 -21.25 30.17 3.68
CA ALA A 271 -21.96 31.04 4.63
C ALA A 271 -23.18 31.78 4.01
N ASP A 272 -23.09 32.09 2.72
CA ASP A 272 -24.16 32.82 1.97
C ASP A 272 -25.17 31.85 1.29
N GLU A 273 -25.03 30.54 1.46
CA GLU A 273 -25.89 29.54 0.85
C GLU A 273 -26.89 28.96 1.88
N PRO A 274 -28.13 29.44 1.89
CA PRO A 274 -29.09 29.06 2.92
C PRO A 274 -29.56 27.59 2.85
N ARG A 275 -29.26 26.87 1.77
CA ARG A 275 -29.58 25.45 1.61
C ARG A 275 -28.57 24.52 2.27
N VAL A 276 -27.39 25.05 2.70
CA VAL A 276 -26.33 24.26 3.30
C VAL A 276 -26.48 24.29 4.83
N HIS A 277 -26.62 23.10 5.41
CA HIS A 277 -26.69 22.89 6.85
C HIS A 277 -25.50 22.04 7.28
N VAL A 278 -24.64 22.59 8.13
CA VAL A 278 -23.43 21.90 8.59
C VAL A 278 -23.65 21.35 10.00
N TYR A 279 -23.26 20.11 10.21
CA TYR A 279 -23.27 19.46 11.51
C TYR A 279 -21.88 18.87 11.77
N GLY A 280 -21.41 18.99 12.99
CA GLY A 280 -20.29 18.22 13.51
C GLY A 280 -20.68 16.75 13.75
N PHE A 281 -20.16 16.18 14.84
CA PHE A 281 -20.54 14.83 15.25
C PHE A 281 -21.94 14.85 15.87
N THR A 282 -22.85 14.01 15.34
CA THR A 282 -24.26 14.01 15.73
C THR A 282 -24.79 12.59 16.01
N ASP A 283 -25.75 12.48 16.91
CA ASP A 283 -26.54 11.29 17.19
C ASP A 283 -27.83 11.19 16.35
N LYS A 284 -28.13 12.25 15.55
CA LYS A 284 -29.34 12.32 14.71
C LYS A 284 -29.25 11.55 13.39
N MET A 285 -28.26 10.65 13.22
CA MET A 285 -28.09 9.89 11.99
C MET A 285 -29.35 9.14 11.51
N PRO A 286 -30.14 8.48 12.40
CA PRO A 286 -31.36 7.81 11.95
C PRO A 286 -32.38 8.76 11.31
N ALA A 287 -32.57 9.94 11.90
CA ALA A 287 -33.46 10.98 11.34
C ALA A 287 -32.89 11.58 10.04
N LEU A 288 -31.59 11.85 10.00
CA LEU A 288 -30.92 12.41 8.82
C LEU A 288 -30.98 11.47 7.62
N LEU A 289 -30.77 10.17 7.82
CA LEU A 289 -30.89 9.18 6.77
C LEU A 289 -32.34 9.05 6.29
N ALA A 290 -33.30 8.98 7.20
CA ALA A 290 -34.72 8.93 6.85
C ALA A 290 -35.20 10.21 6.08
N ALA A 291 -34.63 11.37 6.40
CA ALA A 291 -34.96 12.64 5.75
C ALA A 291 -34.36 12.79 4.34
N ALA A 292 -33.23 12.10 4.08
CA ALA A 292 -32.44 12.29 2.86
C ALA A 292 -32.99 11.47 1.68
N ASP A 293 -32.98 12.07 0.48
CA ASP A 293 -33.24 11.35 -0.78
C ASP A 293 -32.03 10.52 -1.22
N VAL A 294 -30.82 10.91 -0.81
CA VAL A 294 -29.59 10.21 -1.12
C VAL A 294 -28.50 10.55 -0.08
N LEU A 295 -27.72 9.55 0.28
CA LEU A 295 -26.47 9.72 1.05
C LEU A 295 -25.29 9.74 0.09
N VAL A 296 -24.51 10.82 0.11
CA VAL A 296 -23.18 10.88 -0.49
C VAL A 296 -22.15 10.66 0.60
N HIS A 297 -21.44 9.52 0.53
CA HIS A 297 -20.51 9.10 1.58
C HIS A 297 -19.12 8.83 1.01
N SER A 298 -18.08 9.28 1.71
CA SER A 298 -16.71 9.13 1.20
C SER A 298 -16.16 7.70 1.27
N THR A 299 -16.74 6.84 2.10
CA THR A 299 -16.25 5.47 2.33
C THR A 299 -17.38 4.44 2.23
N GLY A 300 -17.05 3.19 1.91
CA GLY A 300 -17.92 2.06 2.19
C GLY A 300 -17.74 1.57 3.63
N GLY A 301 -18.82 1.18 4.29
CA GLY A 301 -18.75 0.66 5.66
C GLY A 301 -20.13 0.62 6.34
N VAL A 302 -20.13 0.65 7.67
CA VAL A 302 -21.36 0.51 8.48
C VAL A 302 -22.38 1.59 8.14
N THR A 303 -21.96 2.85 7.93
CA THR A 303 -22.89 3.93 7.56
C THR A 303 -23.65 3.65 6.26
N CYS A 304 -23.04 2.95 5.30
CA CYS A 304 -23.75 2.54 4.08
C CYS A 304 -24.82 1.46 4.38
N LEU A 305 -24.56 0.58 5.35
CA LEU A 305 -25.55 -0.41 5.80
C LEU A 305 -26.70 0.25 6.58
N GLU A 306 -26.40 1.25 7.40
CA GLU A 306 -27.38 2.08 8.11
C GLU A 306 -28.29 2.82 7.12
N ALA A 307 -27.71 3.44 6.09
CA ALA A 307 -28.46 4.13 5.04
C ALA A 307 -29.39 3.16 4.28
N ARG A 308 -28.87 2.00 3.89
CA ARG A 308 -29.67 0.97 3.23
C ARG A 308 -30.82 0.44 4.09
N ALA A 309 -30.57 0.26 5.38
CA ALA A 309 -31.60 -0.15 6.33
C ALA A 309 -32.69 0.90 6.47
N ALA A 310 -32.31 2.18 6.43
CA ALA A 310 -33.26 3.30 6.39
C ALA A 310 -33.96 3.48 5.04
N GLY A 311 -33.55 2.75 3.99
CA GLY A 311 -34.09 2.87 2.63
C GLY A 311 -33.48 4.01 1.82
N THR A 312 -32.34 4.57 2.26
CA THR A 312 -31.67 5.71 1.62
C THR A 312 -30.60 5.22 0.64
N PRO A 313 -30.68 5.56 -0.66
CA PRO A 313 -29.66 5.26 -1.65
C PRO A 313 -28.29 5.84 -1.27
N VAL A 314 -27.21 5.11 -1.62
CA VAL A 314 -25.85 5.52 -1.29
C VAL A 314 -25.01 5.73 -2.55
N VAL A 315 -24.38 6.89 -2.65
CA VAL A 315 -23.36 7.20 -3.64
C VAL A 315 -22.04 7.44 -2.91
N SER A 316 -21.01 6.68 -3.23
CA SER A 316 -19.67 6.91 -2.67
C SER A 316 -18.88 7.85 -3.58
N TYR A 317 -18.33 8.94 -3.00
CA TYR A 317 -17.54 9.94 -3.69
C TYR A 317 -16.38 10.45 -2.83
N GLY A 318 -15.31 10.93 -3.48
CA GLY A 318 -14.15 11.47 -2.78
C GLY A 318 -13.33 10.38 -2.08
N LEU A 319 -13.17 9.24 -2.73
CA LEU A 319 -12.60 8.01 -2.21
C LEU A 319 -11.34 8.23 -1.39
N PRO A 320 -11.32 7.78 -0.14
CA PRO A 320 -10.12 7.73 0.66
C PRO A 320 -9.13 6.69 0.11
N VAL A 321 -7.99 6.60 0.75
CA VAL A 321 -6.88 5.73 0.38
C VAL A 321 -6.93 4.38 1.13
N GLY A 322 -6.12 3.42 0.68
CA GLY A 322 -5.90 2.15 1.37
C GLY A 322 -7.11 1.21 1.38
N HIS A 323 -7.36 0.57 2.51
CA HIS A 323 -8.39 -0.47 2.63
C HIS A 323 -9.82 0.07 2.43
N ALA A 324 -10.09 1.30 2.87
CA ALA A 324 -11.40 1.91 2.70
C ALA A 324 -11.81 2.03 1.22
N ARG A 325 -10.85 2.39 0.35
CA ARG A 325 -11.05 2.41 -1.10
C ARG A 325 -11.37 1.03 -1.67
N LEU A 326 -10.64 0.00 -1.21
CA LEU A 326 -10.86 -1.37 -1.66
C LEU A 326 -12.22 -1.88 -1.18
N ASN A 327 -12.56 -1.64 0.09
CA ASN A 327 -13.85 -2.04 0.66
C ASN A 327 -15.02 -1.39 -0.08
N THR A 328 -14.91 -0.08 -0.39
CA THR A 328 -15.93 0.63 -1.15
C THR A 328 -16.13 0.04 -2.56
N ARG A 329 -15.05 -0.34 -3.25
CA ARG A 329 -15.12 -0.99 -4.57
C ARG A 329 -15.80 -2.35 -4.51
N GLU A 330 -15.49 -3.15 -3.50
CA GLU A 330 -16.16 -4.44 -3.31
C GLU A 330 -17.64 -4.26 -2.98
N MET A 331 -18.00 -3.24 -2.16
CA MET A 331 -19.40 -2.91 -1.91
C MET A 331 -20.13 -2.47 -3.19
N ALA A 332 -19.48 -1.69 -4.06
CA ALA A 332 -20.04 -1.29 -5.35
C ALA A 332 -20.22 -2.50 -6.29
N ALA A 333 -19.26 -3.43 -6.30
CA ALA A 333 -19.36 -4.67 -7.09
C ALA A 333 -20.50 -5.61 -6.63
N LEU A 334 -20.98 -5.42 -5.40
CA LEU A 334 -22.13 -6.14 -4.84
C LEU A 334 -23.43 -5.30 -4.91
N ASP A 335 -23.47 -4.23 -5.68
CA ASP A 335 -24.60 -3.31 -5.81
C ASP A 335 -25.10 -2.74 -4.46
N LEU A 336 -24.19 -2.66 -3.48
CA LEU A 336 -24.50 -2.11 -2.17
C LEU A 336 -24.45 -0.57 -2.13
N LEU A 337 -23.78 0.04 -3.09
CA LEU A 337 -23.69 1.48 -3.30
C LEU A 337 -23.28 1.77 -4.75
N ARG A 338 -23.49 2.99 -5.21
CA ARG A 338 -22.95 3.50 -6.48
C ARG A 338 -21.64 4.22 -6.22
N LEU A 339 -20.64 4.01 -7.10
CA LEU A 339 -19.31 4.60 -6.95
C LEU A 339 -19.12 5.70 -7.99
N ALA A 340 -18.86 6.93 -7.54
CA ALA A 340 -18.50 8.07 -8.38
C ALA A 340 -17.00 8.36 -8.25
N ASN A 341 -16.29 8.41 -9.37
CA ASN A 341 -14.85 8.71 -9.42
C ASN A 341 -14.57 10.21 -9.56
N ASP A 342 -15.52 10.95 -10.11
CA ASP A 342 -15.46 12.40 -10.31
C ASP A 342 -16.82 13.05 -10.02
N THR A 343 -16.88 14.37 -10.19
CA THR A 343 -18.08 15.17 -9.93
C THR A 343 -19.18 14.96 -10.96
N ASP A 344 -18.84 14.57 -12.18
CA ASP A 344 -19.83 14.32 -13.23
C ASP A 344 -20.57 13.01 -12.97
N GLU A 345 -19.82 11.93 -12.63
CA GLU A 345 -20.39 10.65 -12.18
C GLU A 345 -21.20 10.83 -10.87
N LEU A 346 -20.71 11.67 -9.94
CA LEU A 346 -21.44 12.00 -8.71
C LEU A 346 -22.81 12.57 -9.02
N ARG A 347 -22.86 13.57 -9.91
CA ARG A 347 -24.11 14.22 -10.33
C ARG A 347 -25.05 13.23 -10.99
N GLU A 348 -24.54 12.43 -11.94
CA GLU A 348 -25.31 11.42 -12.65
C GLU A 348 -25.93 10.41 -11.69
N HIS A 349 -25.14 9.85 -10.76
CA HIS A 349 -25.62 8.85 -9.80
C HIS A 349 -26.63 9.43 -8.80
N VAL A 350 -26.46 10.67 -8.37
CA VAL A 350 -27.41 11.34 -7.48
C VAL A 350 -28.72 11.63 -8.23
N GLN A 351 -28.66 12.12 -9.47
CA GLN A 351 -29.84 12.33 -10.30
C GLN A 351 -30.58 11.02 -10.58
N ALA A 352 -29.86 9.95 -10.85
CA ALA A 352 -30.45 8.62 -10.99
C ALA A 352 -31.16 8.15 -9.71
N SER A 353 -30.60 8.49 -8.53
CA SER A 353 -31.24 8.19 -7.23
C SER A 353 -32.51 9.01 -7.01
N PHE A 354 -32.59 10.24 -7.55
CA PHE A 354 -33.80 11.06 -7.51
C PHE A 354 -34.90 10.57 -8.46
N ALA A 355 -34.52 9.98 -9.60
CA ALA A 355 -35.45 9.48 -10.62
C ALA A 355 -36.00 8.09 -10.30
N GLY A 356 -35.20 7.23 -9.64
CA GLY A 356 -35.58 5.91 -9.18
C GLY A 356 -36.49 6.05 -7.97
N GLY A 357 -37.81 6.04 -8.18
CA GLY A 357 -38.76 5.74 -7.12
C GLY A 357 -38.46 4.37 -6.56
N GLN A 358 -38.81 4.09 -5.33
CA GLN A 358 -38.74 2.87 -4.49
C GLN A 358 -38.55 1.48 -5.15
N GLU A 359 -38.38 1.41 -6.47
CA GLU A 359 -38.23 0.17 -7.26
C GLU A 359 -36.79 -0.39 -7.29
N ASP A 360 -35.76 0.40 -6.97
CA ASP A 360 -34.49 -0.18 -6.53
C ASP A 360 -34.69 -0.68 -5.08
N GLU A 361 -35.50 -1.73 -4.92
CA GLU A 361 -35.46 -2.56 -3.72
C GLU A 361 -34.06 -3.19 -3.64
N LEU A 362 -33.13 -2.37 -3.20
CA LEU A 362 -31.87 -2.87 -2.68
C LEU A 362 -32.30 -3.95 -1.66
N PRO A 363 -31.80 -5.18 -1.75
CA PRO A 363 -32.27 -6.24 -0.87
C PRO A 363 -32.25 -5.71 0.56
N ARG A 364 -33.46 -5.58 1.15
CA ARG A 364 -33.56 -5.11 2.52
C ARG A 364 -32.69 -6.01 3.37
N VAL A 365 -31.90 -5.39 4.22
CA VAL A 365 -30.97 -6.07 5.13
C VAL A 365 -31.68 -7.06 6.09
N ALA A 366 -32.97 -7.27 5.94
CA ALA A 366 -33.79 -8.21 6.66
C ALA A 366 -33.82 -9.60 5.98
N GLY A 367 -32.66 -10.28 5.97
CA GLY A 367 -32.59 -11.67 5.54
C GLY A 367 -32.97 -12.66 6.66
N ALA A 368 -33.17 -13.94 6.28
CA ALA A 368 -33.41 -15.06 7.19
C ALA A 368 -32.18 -15.42 8.07
N ASP A 369 -31.10 -14.67 7.97
CA ASP A 369 -29.86 -14.92 8.71
C ASP A 369 -30.05 -14.68 10.22
N PRO A 370 -29.38 -15.46 11.07
CA PRO A 370 -29.47 -15.32 12.51
C PRO A 370 -28.96 -13.94 12.97
N ALA A 371 -29.53 -13.43 14.04
CA ALA A 371 -28.98 -12.26 14.69
C ALA A 371 -27.60 -12.59 15.29
N ALA A 372 -26.67 -11.64 15.25
CA ALA A 372 -25.34 -11.83 15.84
C ALA A 372 -25.40 -12.22 17.32
N VAL A 373 -26.38 -11.69 18.05
CA VAL A 373 -26.65 -12.00 19.46
C VAL A 373 -26.89 -13.48 19.69
N GLU A 374 -27.63 -14.16 18.82
CA GLU A 374 -27.92 -15.59 18.95
C GLU A 374 -26.64 -16.42 18.88
N VAL A 375 -25.73 -16.05 17.98
CA VAL A 375 -24.44 -16.72 17.82
C VAL A 375 -23.51 -16.41 19.00
N VAL A 376 -23.47 -15.17 19.48
CA VAL A 376 -22.64 -14.74 20.63
C VAL A 376 -23.12 -15.42 21.92
N LEU A 377 -24.43 -15.53 22.14
CA LEU A 377 -24.99 -16.17 23.30
C LEU A 377 -25.05 -17.70 23.21
N SER A 378 -24.89 -18.31 22.02
CA SER A 378 -24.63 -19.74 21.89
C SER A 378 -23.16 -20.03 22.26
N GLU A 379 -22.83 -21.27 22.64
CA GLU A 379 -21.43 -21.67 22.86
C GLU A 379 -20.74 -21.94 21.51
N PRO A 380 -19.87 -21.04 21.02
CA PRO A 380 -19.19 -21.29 19.75
C PRO A 380 -18.23 -22.48 19.89
N ARG A 381 -18.35 -23.40 18.95
CA ARG A 381 -17.53 -24.62 18.91
C ARG A 381 -16.09 -24.28 18.55
N ARG A 382 -15.12 -24.76 19.31
CA ARG A 382 -13.70 -24.60 18.99
C ARG A 382 -13.38 -25.25 17.64
N VAL A 383 -12.86 -24.44 16.72
CA VAL A 383 -12.39 -24.91 15.42
C VAL A 383 -10.86 -25.04 15.43
N ARG A 384 -10.35 -26.20 15.00
CA ARG A 384 -8.89 -26.40 14.86
C ARG A 384 -8.40 -25.80 13.54
N PRO A 385 -7.45 -24.87 13.55
CA PRO A 385 -6.93 -24.26 12.32
C PRO A 385 -6.17 -25.30 11.48
N ILE A 386 -6.35 -25.24 10.15
CA ILE A 386 -5.66 -26.13 9.20
C ILE A 386 -4.18 -25.76 9.14
N PRO A 387 -3.24 -26.68 9.37
CA PRO A 387 -1.80 -26.38 9.31
C PRO A 387 -1.32 -26.25 7.86
N ARG A 388 -1.17 -25.02 7.39
CA ARG A 388 -0.69 -24.70 6.03
C ARG A 388 0.76 -24.19 6.02
N TRP A 389 1.61 -24.68 6.91
CA TRP A 389 2.97 -24.19 7.09
C TRP A 389 3.86 -24.32 5.84
N ARG A 390 3.69 -25.39 5.04
CA ARG A 390 4.46 -25.62 3.81
C ARG A 390 4.22 -24.55 2.75
N LEU A 391 2.96 -24.20 2.48
CA LEU A 391 2.60 -23.14 1.54
C LEU A 391 3.08 -21.76 2.03
N ARG A 392 3.05 -21.55 3.36
CA ARG A 392 3.56 -20.30 3.97
C ARG A 392 5.07 -20.17 3.85
N LEU A 393 5.82 -21.27 3.96
CA LEU A 393 7.28 -21.25 3.75
C LEU A 393 7.65 -20.93 2.30
N VAL A 394 6.96 -21.49 1.32
CA VAL A 394 7.18 -21.16 -0.11
C VAL A 394 6.85 -19.69 -0.38
N ALA A 395 5.69 -19.20 0.07
CA ALA A 395 5.32 -17.81 -0.10
C ALA A 395 6.28 -16.85 0.63
N LEU A 396 6.75 -17.20 1.83
CA LEU A 396 7.75 -16.42 2.57
C LEU A 396 9.08 -16.34 1.81
N ALA A 397 9.54 -17.48 1.24
CA ALA A 397 10.77 -17.54 0.45
C ALA A 397 10.65 -16.67 -0.82
N THR A 398 9.52 -16.75 -1.52
CA THR A 398 9.25 -15.92 -2.72
C THR A 398 9.24 -14.42 -2.38
N GLN A 399 8.61 -14.03 -1.29
CA GLN A 399 8.57 -12.64 -0.87
C GLN A 399 9.91 -12.12 -0.37
N LEU A 400 10.68 -12.96 0.32
CA LEU A 400 12.05 -12.62 0.71
C LEU A 400 12.92 -12.37 -0.53
N ALA A 401 12.77 -13.19 -1.58
CA ALA A 401 13.44 -12.99 -2.84
C ALA A 401 13.04 -11.65 -3.53
N LEU A 402 11.74 -11.27 -3.46
CA LEU A 402 11.27 -9.99 -3.98
C LEU A 402 11.83 -8.79 -3.18
N ILE A 403 11.91 -8.89 -1.86
CA ILE A 403 12.50 -7.84 -1.01
C ILE A 403 13.99 -7.69 -1.30
N ILE A 404 14.71 -8.81 -1.47
CA ILE A 404 16.13 -8.78 -1.87
C ILE A 404 16.27 -8.15 -3.25
N GLY A 405 15.39 -8.49 -4.20
CA GLY A 405 15.39 -7.90 -5.55
C GLY A 405 15.12 -6.39 -5.53
N LEU A 406 14.15 -5.94 -4.75
CA LEU A 406 13.86 -4.51 -4.56
C LEU A 406 15.02 -3.77 -3.88
N GLY A 407 15.60 -4.37 -2.84
CA GLY A 407 16.78 -3.82 -2.18
C GLY A 407 17.98 -3.71 -3.14
N ALA A 408 18.18 -4.73 -3.99
CA ALA A 408 19.21 -4.71 -5.01
C ALA A 408 18.95 -3.63 -6.08
N TRP A 409 17.69 -3.42 -6.46
CA TRP A 409 17.30 -2.34 -7.37
C TRP A 409 17.52 -0.96 -6.75
N MET A 410 17.15 -0.76 -5.49
CA MET A 410 17.42 0.50 -4.76
C MET A 410 18.93 0.78 -4.69
N MET A 411 19.78 -0.24 -4.52
CA MET A 411 21.24 -0.10 -4.51
C MET A 411 21.84 0.26 -5.88
N SER A 412 21.05 0.32 -6.94
CA SER A 412 21.47 0.78 -8.27
C SER A 412 21.01 2.22 -8.59
N THR A 413 20.32 2.90 -7.69
CA THR A 413 19.92 4.30 -7.89
C THR A 413 21.12 5.24 -7.81
N ASP A 414 21.08 6.34 -8.58
CA ASP A 414 22.19 7.31 -8.64
C ASP A 414 22.53 7.93 -7.28
N GLU A 415 21.54 8.14 -6.42
CA GLU A 415 21.75 8.70 -5.08
C GLU A 415 22.50 7.71 -4.17
N VAL A 416 22.07 6.46 -4.14
CA VAL A 416 22.69 5.42 -3.31
C VAL A 416 24.08 5.07 -3.83
N THR A 417 24.26 5.00 -5.14
CA THR A 417 25.59 4.75 -5.74
C THR A 417 26.55 5.91 -5.53
N SER A 418 26.08 7.16 -5.58
CA SER A 418 26.89 8.35 -5.27
C SER A 418 27.36 8.36 -3.81
N LEU A 419 26.46 8.01 -2.88
CA LEU A 419 26.82 7.87 -1.46
C LEU A 419 27.81 6.73 -1.24
N ALA A 420 27.57 5.57 -1.84
CA ALA A 420 28.47 4.41 -1.76
C ALA A 420 29.85 4.72 -2.34
N ALA A 421 29.93 5.45 -3.46
CA ALA A 421 31.20 5.88 -4.04
C ALA A 421 32.02 6.73 -3.07
N LYS A 422 31.38 7.67 -2.36
CA LYS A 422 32.03 8.50 -1.32
C LYS A 422 32.54 7.64 -0.15
N VAL A 423 31.71 6.72 0.36
CA VAL A 423 32.05 5.84 1.49
C VAL A 423 33.21 4.89 1.12
N LEU A 424 33.15 4.30 -0.06
CA LEU A 424 34.18 3.39 -0.57
C LEU A 424 35.41 4.10 -1.10
N ARG A 425 35.40 5.44 -1.18
CA ARG A 425 36.45 6.27 -1.77
C ARG A 425 36.80 5.84 -3.21
N VAL A 426 35.80 5.50 -3.99
CA VAL A 426 35.90 5.21 -5.43
C VAL A 426 35.47 6.45 -6.18
N HIS A 427 36.33 6.94 -7.06
CA HIS A 427 36.07 8.10 -7.89
C HIS A 427 35.83 7.66 -9.34
N PRO A 428 34.58 7.53 -9.79
CA PRO A 428 34.28 7.19 -11.19
C PRO A 428 34.84 8.25 -12.12
N LEU A 429 35.56 7.82 -13.15
CA LEU A 429 36.21 8.72 -14.08
C LEU A 429 35.18 9.42 -14.97
N ALA A 430 35.11 10.71 -14.90
CA ALA A 430 34.30 11.58 -15.76
C ALA A 430 35.15 12.65 -16.49
N HIS A 431 36.30 12.94 -15.92
CA HIS A 431 37.21 13.98 -16.41
C HIS A 431 38.64 13.56 -16.15
N VAL A 432 39.52 13.84 -17.09
CA VAL A 432 40.97 13.65 -17.01
C VAL A 432 41.66 15.01 -16.97
N SER A 433 42.56 15.21 -16.02
CA SER A 433 43.37 16.44 -15.99
C SER A 433 44.39 16.41 -17.15
N THR A 434 44.20 17.27 -18.13
CA THR A 434 45.08 17.33 -19.31
C THR A 434 45.40 18.77 -19.69
N HIS A 435 46.57 18.99 -20.28
CA HIS A 435 46.98 20.26 -20.92
C HIS A 435 46.61 20.31 -22.41
N GLN A 436 46.08 19.21 -22.96
CA GLN A 436 45.64 19.12 -24.34
C GLN A 436 44.22 19.64 -24.51
N HIS A 437 43.95 20.32 -25.60
CA HIS A 437 42.58 20.69 -25.99
C HIS A 437 41.83 19.47 -26.58
N ALA A 438 41.70 18.40 -25.80
CA ALA A 438 41.17 17.13 -26.23
C ALA A 438 40.15 16.60 -25.24
N VAL A 439 39.25 15.72 -25.72
CA VAL A 439 38.29 14.95 -24.93
C VAL A 439 38.50 13.47 -25.19
N ALA A 440 38.35 12.65 -24.18
CA ALA A 440 38.36 11.20 -24.36
C ALA A 440 37.02 10.74 -24.91
N VAL A 441 37.05 9.99 -26.02
CA VAL A 441 35.83 9.41 -26.61
C VAL A 441 35.88 7.89 -26.43
N VAL A 442 34.92 7.37 -25.67
CA VAL A 442 34.75 5.93 -25.45
C VAL A 442 33.50 5.47 -26.20
N VAL A 443 33.70 4.65 -27.21
CA VAL A 443 32.63 4.12 -28.07
C VAL A 443 32.18 2.76 -27.53
N ARG A 444 30.93 2.69 -27.15
CA ARG A 444 30.27 1.41 -26.81
C ARG A 444 29.56 0.88 -28.04
N ALA A 445 30.01 -0.23 -28.55
CA ALA A 445 29.48 -0.85 -29.77
C ALA A 445 29.25 -2.36 -29.57
N PRO A 446 28.28 -2.98 -30.30
CA PRO A 446 28.18 -4.41 -30.35
C PRO A 446 29.49 -5.03 -30.83
N SER A 447 29.91 -6.11 -30.22
CA SER A 447 31.17 -6.79 -30.49
C SER A 447 31.43 -7.11 -31.99
N SER A 448 30.38 -7.49 -32.72
CA SER A 448 30.44 -7.77 -34.15
C SER A 448 30.81 -6.56 -35.01
N HIS A 449 30.69 -5.34 -34.47
CA HIS A 449 30.92 -4.10 -35.24
C HIS A 449 32.18 -3.35 -34.82
N VAL A 450 32.83 -3.72 -33.72
CA VAL A 450 34.00 -2.99 -33.21
C VAL A 450 35.12 -2.86 -34.21
N SER A 451 35.55 -3.99 -34.86
CA SER A 451 36.62 -3.95 -35.88
C SER A 451 36.23 -3.12 -37.10
N ILE A 452 34.99 -3.24 -37.58
CA ILE A 452 34.50 -2.48 -38.73
C ILE A 452 34.52 -0.98 -38.44
N LEU A 453 33.96 -0.59 -37.28
CA LEU A 453 33.93 0.80 -36.87
C LEU A 453 35.33 1.38 -36.68
N ALA A 454 36.26 0.61 -36.12
CA ALA A 454 37.65 1.03 -35.94
C ALA A 454 38.33 1.31 -37.29
N TYR A 455 38.16 0.46 -38.29
CA TYR A 455 38.72 0.72 -39.65
C TYR A 455 38.10 1.95 -40.30
N GLU A 456 36.78 2.11 -40.24
CA GLU A 456 36.10 3.28 -40.82
C GLU A 456 36.46 4.59 -40.14
N LEU A 457 36.65 4.60 -38.81
CA LEU A 457 37.10 5.76 -38.09
C LEU A 457 38.58 6.08 -38.37
N ALA A 458 39.44 5.05 -38.48
CA ALA A 458 40.85 5.21 -38.78
C ALA A 458 41.09 5.82 -40.18
N GLU A 459 40.31 5.46 -41.22
CA GLU A 459 40.32 6.11 -42.51
C GLU A 459 40.09 7.63 -42.43
N ARG A 460 39.31 8.05 -41.44
CA ARG A 460 38.97 9.45 -41.16
C ARG A 460 39.93 10.12 -40.14
N ARG A 461 40.97 9.39 -39.72
CA ARG A 461 41.94 9.81 -38.69
C ARG A 461 41.30 10.13 -37.35
N ILE A 462 40.20 9.42 -36.99
CA ILE A 462 39.52 9.49 -35.73
C ILE A 462 39.95 8.29 -34.89
N HIS A 463 40.53 8.54 -33.69
CA HIS A 463 40.97 7.51 -32.78
C HIS A 463 40.14 7.59 -31.48
N VAL A 464 39.70 6.44 -30.97
CA VAL A 464 38.79 6.35 -29.83
C VAL A 464 39.15 5.14 -28.97
N SER A 465 38.57 5.09 -27.77
CA SER A 465 38.57 3.88 -26.97
C SER A 465 37.28 3.10 -27.26
N PHE A 466 37.35 1.81 -27.45
CA PHE A 466 36.19 0.94 -27.60
C PHE A 466 35.88 0.18 -26.32
N ALA A 467 34.60 0.02 -25.99
CA ALA A 467 34.10 -0.89 -24.99
C ALA A 467 33.38 -2.04 -25.69
N ASP A 468 33.79 -3.28 -25.40
CA ASP A 468 33.33 -4.49 -26.07
C ASP A 468 32.48 -5.35 -25.11
N ASP A 469 31.25 -5.63 -25.49
CA ASP A 469 30.27 -6.43 -24.72
C ASP A 469 30.43 -7.94 -24.85
N ALA A 470 31.34 -8.43 -25.76
CA ALA A 470 31.47 -9.86 -26.10
C ALA A 470 32.21 -10.73 -25.10
N GLY A 471 32.52 -10.23 -23.92
CA GLY A 471 33.31 -10.98 -22.94
C GLY A 471 34.81 -10.84 -23.18
N VAL A 472 35.59 -11.96 -23.27
CA VAL A 472 37.06 -11.88 -23.38
C VAL A 472 37.46 -11.62 -24.81
N PRO A 473 38.13 -10.47 -25.13
CA PRO A 473 38.54 -10.15 -26.49
C PRO A 473 39.61 -11.13 -27.01
N THR A 474 39.60 -11.39 -28.33
CA THR A 474 40.61 -12.23 -28.96
C THR A 474 41.93 -11.49 -29.13
N PRO A 475 43.09 -12.22 -29.12
CA PRO A 475 44.39 -11.60 -29.37
C PRO A 475 44.47 -10.88 -30.71
N VAL A 476 43.78 -11.40 -31.72
CA VAL A 476 43.74 -10.80 -33.08
C VAL A 476 43.08 -9.42 -33.01
N ARG A 477 41.90 -9.31 -32.39
CA ARG A 477 41.19 -8.04 -32.25
C ARG A 477 42.01 -6.99 -31.46
N ILE A 478 42.70 -7.41 -30.41
CA ILE A 478 43.56 -6.52 -29.64
C ILE A 478 44.70 -5.99 -30.54
N ALA A 479 45.32 -6.83 -31.36
CA ALA A 479 46.38 -6.45 -32.28
C ALA A 479 45.88 -5.48 -33.38
N GLU A 480 44.69 -5.76 -33.96
CA GLU A 480 44.06 -4.87 -34.94
C GLU A 480 43.83 -3.47 -34.40
N LEU A 481 43.18 -3.32 -33.23
CA LEU A 481 42.87 -2.04 -32.66
C LEU A 481 44.15 -1.25 -32.31
N ARG A 482 45.17 -1.94 -31.79
CA ARG A 482 46.48 -1.31 -31.52
C ARG A 482 47.17 -0.78 -32.79
N GLN A 483 47.06 -1.49 -33.90
CA GLN A 483 47.60 -1.01 -35.18
C GLN A 483 46.87 0.23 -35.69
N LEU A 484 45.57 0.35 -35.38
CA LEU A 484 44.75 1.51 -35.73
C LEU A 484 44.89 2.66 -34.73
N ARG A 485 45.70 2.52 -33.69
CA ARG A 485 45.87 3.45 -32.56
C ARG A 485 44.61 3.64 -31.70
N ASP A 486 43.73 2.67 -31.74
CA ASP A 486 42.57 2.63 -30.89
C ASP A 486 42.83 1.78 -29.65
N GLU A 487 42.12 2.09 -28.58
CA GLU A 487 42.18 1.39 -27.32
C GLU A 487 40.98 0.48 -27.11
N LEU A 488 41.17 -0.65 -26.43
CA LEU A 488 40.08 -1.51 -26.02
C LEU A 488 40.01 -1.52 -24.49
N LEU A 489 38.84 -1.12 -23.95
CA LEU A 489 38.56 -1.10 -22.51
C LEU A 489 37.71 -2.31 -22.12
N PRO A 490 37.98 -2.92 -20.97
CA PRO A 490 37.07 -3.94 -20.41
C PRO A 490 35.66 -3.37 -20.20
N GLU A 491 34.64 -4.11 -20.62
CA GLU A 491 33.24 -3.78 -20.30
C GLU A 491 32.62 -4.84 -19.40
N VAL A 492 31.86 -4.39 -18.41
CA VAL A 492 31.17 -5.24 -17.48
C VAL A 492 29.79 -5.64 -18.06
N PRO A 493 29.54 -6.92 -18.35
CA PRO A 493 28.25 -7.36 -18.86
C PRO A 493 27.19 -7.30 -17.77
N GLY A 494 26.09 -6.58 -18.04
CA GLY A 494 24.88 -6.56 -17.24
C GLY A 494 24.94 -5.75 -15.95
N SER A 495 23.78 -5.29 -15.53
CA SER A 495 23.57 -4.37 -14.38
C SER A 495 23.09 -5.05 -13.10
N SER A 496 22.94 -6.40 -13.06
CA SER A 496 22.38 -7.07 -11.89
C SER A 496 23.32 -7.02 -10.68
N PRO A 497 22.91 -6.35 -9.58
CA PRO A 497 23.74 -6.24 -8.37
C PRO A 497 24.03 -7.58 -7.69
N LEU A 498 23.27 -8.63 -8.00
CA LEU A 498 23.42 -9.98 -7.43
C LEU A 498 24.49 -10.84 -8.13
N HIS A 499 24.96 -10.43 -9.31
CA HIS A 499 25.92 -11.19 -10.12
C HIS A 499 27.36 -10.66 -10.02
N TRP A 500 27.68 -9.85 -9.02
CA TRP A 500 28.99 -9.19 -8.91
C TRP A 500 30.18 -10.17 -8.93
N MET A 501 30.03 -11.40 -8.40
CA MET A 501 31.11 -12.40 -8.45
C MET A 501 31.37 -12.91 -9.87
N LYS A 502 30.32 -13.11 -10.69
CA LYS A 502 30.47 -13.46 -12.11
C LYS A 502 31.06 -12.29 -12.88
N THR A 503 30.60 -11.09 -12.61
CA THR A 503 31.11 -9.84 -13.17
C THR A 503 32.62 -9.68 -12.89
N ARG A 504 33.05 -9.94 -11.67
CA ARG A 504 34.47 -9.92 -11.29
C ARG A 504 35.31 -10.90 -12.08
N SER A 505 34.81 -12.15 -12.26
CA SER A 505 35.52 -13.16 -13.05
C SER A 505 35.66 -12.77 -14.52
N VAL A 506 34.66 -12.16 -15.12
CA VAL A 506 34.68 -11.68 -16.52
C VAL A 506 35.67 -10.52 -16.66
N LEU A 507 35.55 -9.52 -15.76
CA LEU A 507 36.43 -8.34 -15.77
C LEU A 507 37.91 -8.71 -15.65
N HIS A 508 38.25 -9.62 -14.73
CA HIS A 508 39.61 -10.13 -14.59
C HIS A 508 40.13 -10.86 -15.82
N LYS A 509 39.29 -11.66 -16.48
CA LYS A 509 39.67 -12.35 -17.72
C LYS A 509 39.92 -11.37 -18.87
N GLN A 510 39.07 -10.34 -19.00
CA GLN A 510 39.26 -9.27 -19.99
C GLN A 510 40.54 -8.47 -19.72
N ALA A 511 40.70 -7.99 -18.48
CA ALA A 511 41.90 -7.23 -18.08
C ALA A 511 43.19 -8.02 -18.35
N LYS A 512 43.21 -9.31 -18.00
CA LYS A 512 44.35 -10.21 -18.29
C LYS A 512 44.60 -10.36 -19.79
N ALA A 513 43.56 -10.53 -20.60
CA ALA A 513 43.70 -10.62 -22.04
C ALA A 513 44.26 -9.34 -22.69
N LEU A 514 43.90 -8.17 -22.12
CA LEU A 514 44.41 -6.88 -22.53
C LEU A 514 45.82 -6.55 -21.96
N GLY A 515 46.36 -7.40 -21.09
CA GLY A 515 47.66 -7.18 -20.46
C GLY A 515 47.62 -6.16 -19.32
N LEU A 516 46.45 -5.89 -18.77
CA LEU A 516 46.25 -4.96 -17.66
C LEU A 516 46.45 -5.70 -16.33
N HIS A 517 47.55 -5.40 -15.61
CA HIS A 517 47.92 -6.13 -14.39
C HIS A 517 47.75 -5.31 -13.11
N HIS A 518 47.69 -3.98 -13.20
CA HIS A 518 47.52 -3.04 -12.09
C HIS A 518 46.59 -1.94 -12.54
N SER A 519 45.94 -1.25 -11.62
CA SER A 519 45.09 -0.09 -11.83
C SER A 519 44.63 0.16 -13.28
N PHE A 520 43.42 -0.24 -13.62
CA PHE A 520 42.90 -0.14 -14.98
C PHE A 520 41.52 0.50 -15.03
N TYR A 521 41.17 1.02 -16.20
CA TYR A 521 39.84 1.56 -16.47
C TYR A 521 38.90 0.48 -17.01
N TYR A 522 37.64 0.56 -16.65
CA TYR A 522 36.58 -0.32 -17.21
C TYR A 522 35.29 0.45 -17.44
N VAL A 523 34.51 0.05 -18.42
CA VAL A 523 33.22 0.66 -18.74
C VAL A 523 32.09 -0.09 -18.03
N PRO A 524 31.30 0.61 -17.17
CA PRO A 524 30.16 0.00 -16.52
C PRO A 524 29.02 -0.26 -17.53
N PRO A 525 28.05 -1.15 -17.26
CA PRO A 525 26.97 -1.46 -18.18
C PRO A 525 26.06 -0.25 -18.45
N PRO A 526 25.22 -0.29 -19.51
CA PRO A 526 24.34 0.83 -19.90
C PRO A 526 23.40 1.34 -18.80
N GLY A 527 23.08 0.50 -17.82
CA GLY A 527 22.25 0.87 -16.66
C GLY A 527 22.96 1.69 -15.59
N GLY A 528 24.25 2.06 -15.80
CA GLY A 528 25.04 2.82 -14.85
C GLY A 528 25.74 1.98 -13.79
N LEU A 529 26.32 2.66 -12.79
CA LEU A 529 27.06 2.03 -11.69
C LEU A 529 26.10 1.50 -10.61
N SER A 530 26.38 0.31 -10.10
CA SER A 530 25.75 -0.24 -8.91
C SER A 530 26.72 -0.27 -7.73
N VAL A 531 26.18 -0.40 -6.50
CA VAL A 531 27.02 -0.53 -5.29
C VAL A 531 27.96 -1.73 -5.40
N GLY A 532 27.50 -2.86 -5.97
CA GLY A 532 28.37 -4.03 -6.20
C GLY A 532 29.55 -3.77 -7.11
N GLN A 533 29.39 -2.94 -8.14
CA GLN A 533 30.48 -2.52 -9.03
C GLN A 533 31.45 -1.54 -8.37
N LEU A 534 30.97 -0.71 -7.45
CA LEU A 534 31.85 0.16 -6.65
C LEU A 534 32.68 -0.66 -5.64
N VAL A 535 32.10 -1.70 -5.04
CA VAL A 535 32.85 -2.63 -4.20
C VAL A 535 33.94 -3.35 -5.02
N LEU A 536 33.59 -3.83 -6.22
CA LEU A 536 34.53 -4.46 -7.15
C LEU A 536 35.65 -3.49 -7.55
N ALA A 537 35.32 -2.25 -7.92
CA ALA A 537 36.30 -1.21 -8.24
C ALA A 537 37.29 -1.00 -7.08
N ARG A 538 36.82 -0.97 -5.85
CA ARG A 538 37.64 -0.81 -4.66
C ARG A 538 38.53 -2.01 -4.37
N THR A 539 38.02 -3.24 -4.55
CA THR A 539 38.74 -4.48 -4.24
C THR A 539 39.80 -4.83 -5.28
N ASP A 540 39.57 -4.47 -6.54
CA ASP A 540 40.41 -4.88 -7.67
C ASP A 540 41.24 -3.72 -8.25
N ASP A 541 41.28 -2.58 -7.55
CA ASP A 541 41.96 -1.34 -7.97
C ASP A 541 41.62 -0.90 -9.40
N ALA A 542 40.32 -1.04 -9.73
CA ALA A 542 39.80 -0.74 -11.05
C ALA A 542 38.94 0.55 -11.02
N THR A 543 39.12 1.41 -12.00
CA THR A 543 38.40 2.69 -12.08
C THR A 543 37.27 2.62 -13.09
N PRO A 544 35.99 2.78 -12.65
CA PRO A 544 34.88 2.80 -13.57
C PRO A 544 34.81 4.10 -14.37
N VAL A 545 34.64 3.99 -15.68
CA VAL A 545 34.47 5.12 -16.61
C VAL A 545 32.99 5.51 -16.65
N LYS A 546 32.60 6.50 -15.83
CA LYS A 546 31.22 6.99 -15.85
C LYS A 546 30.96 7.94 -17.03
N GLY A 547 31.97 8.66 -17.46
CA GLY A 547 31.91 9.73 -18.46
C GLY A 547 31.24 11.03 -17.91
N ALA A 548 31.69 12.16 -18.38
CA ALA A 548 31.05 13.46 -18.13
C ALA A 548 29.71 13.56 -18.85
N LEU A 549 29.61 12.91 -20.02
CA LEU A 549 28.40 12.78 -20.84
C LEU A 549 28.26 11.34 -21.34
N GLN A 550 27.04 10.83 -21.25
CA GLN A 550 26.65 9.60 -21.96
C GLN A 550 25.77 10.00 -23.16
N LEU A 551 26.23 9.68 -24.33
CA LEU A 551 25.64 10.10 -25.59
C LEU A 551 25.11 8.89 -26.37
N ASN A 552 24.13 9.12 -27.21
CA ASN A 552 23.69 8.19 -28.23
C ASN A 552 24.05 8.83 -29.60
N ALA A 553 24.78 8.11 -30.44
CA ALA A 553 25.24 8.62 -31.73
C ALA A 553 24.11 9.10 -32.65
N LEU A 554 22.90 8.58 -32.50
CA LEU A 554 21.72 9.00 -33.27
C LEU A 554 21.14 10.36 -32.83
N LYS A 555 21.60 10.91 -31.69
CA LYS A 555 21.11 12.18 -31.13
C LYS A 555 22.14 13.30 -31.30
N PRO A 556 21.73 14.57 -31.42
CA PRO A 556 22.65 15.69 -31.44
C PRO A 556 23.36 15.86 -30.12
N LEU A 557 24.55 16.50 -30.14
CA LEU A 557 25.24 16.89 -28.92
C LEU A 557 24.38 17.84 -28.07
N PRO A 558 24.32 17.65 -26.75
CA PRO A 558 23.60 18.58 -25.88
C PRO A 558 24.24 19.96 -25.87
N GLN A 559 23.45 20.99 -25.64
CA GLN A 559 23.95 22.39 -25.55
C GLN A 559 24.85 22.65 -24.33
N ARG A 560 25.05 21.66 -23.45
CA ARG A 560 25.95 21.74 -22.29
C ARG A 560 27.41 21.98 -22.74
N PRO A 561 28.18 22.84 -22.05
CA PRO A 561 29.58 23.03 -22.36
C PRO A 561 30.37 21.74 -22.12
N ILE A 562 31.14 21.33 -23.12
CA ILE A 562 32.10 20.23 -23.06
C ILE A 562 33.49 20.90 -22.90
N ARG A 563 34.30 20.39 -21.97
CA ARG A 563 35.59 20.93 -21.61
C ARG A 563 36.71 19.98 -22.00
N ALA A 564 37.88 20.52 -22.21
CA ALA A 564 39.08 19.68 -22.37
C ALA A 564 39.25 18.75 -21.16
N GLY A 565 39.57 17.51 -21.44
CA GLY A 565 39.66 16.44 -20.43
C GLY A 565 38.35 15.73 -20.11
N ASP A 566 37.18 16.17 -20.59
CA ASP A 566 35.94 15.44 -20.39
C ASP A 566 35.97 14.06 -21.08
N VAL A 567 35.40 13.07 -20.42
CA VAL A 567 35.24 11.72 -20.99
C VAL A 567 33.82 11.60 -21.52
N LEU A 568 33.69 11.30 -22.81
CA LEU A 568 32.41 11.11 -23.49
C LEU A 568 32.19 9.62 -23.77
N VAL A 569 31.11 9.06 -23.27
CA VAL A 569 30.73 7.65 -23.60
C VAL A 569 29.62 7.69 -24.64
N VAL A 570 29.91 7.19 -25.84
CA VAL A 570 28.99 7.25 -26.99
C VAL A 570 28.51 5.84 -27.33
N ALA A 571 27.21 5.62 -27.25
CA ALA A 571 26.60 4.37 -27.67
C ALA A 571 26.32 4.37 -29.18
N VAL A 572 26.78 3.31 -29.87
CA VAL A 572 26.65 3.06 -31.30
C VAL A 572 26.01 1.68 -31.49
N ASP A 573 25.00 1.56 -32.34
CA ASP A 573 24.28 0.31 -32.57
C ASP A 573 24.82 -0.50 -33.77
N GLY A 574 25.87 0.02 -34.43
CA GLY A 574 26.50 -0.59 -35.63
C GLY A 574 25.79 -0.25 -36.94
N SER A 575 24.75 0.55 -36.95
CA SER A 575 24.10 1.04 -38.16
C SER A 575 24.92 2.17 -38.82
N ALA A 576 24.80 2.32 -40.16
CA ALA A 576 25.41 3.43 -40.89
C ALA A 576 24.94 4.80 -40.35
N ALA A 577 23.72 4.90 -39.84
CA ALA A 577 23.18 6.12 -39.22
C ALA A 577 23.91 6.46 -37.92
N SER A 578 24.22 5.44 -37.08
CA SER A 578 24.94 5.66 -35.84
C SER A 578 26.41 5.99 -36.06
N LEU A 579 27.04 5.44 -37.10
CA LEU A 579 28.39 5.83 -37.51
C LEU A 579 28.42 7.30 -37.96
N ALA A 580 27.53 7.70 -38.88
CA ALA A 580 27.42 9.08 -39.32
C ALA A 580 27.11 10.04 -38.13
N GLY A 581 26.38 9.56 -37.15
CA GLY A 581 26.11 10.28 -35.89
C GLY A 581 27.37 10.47 -35.02
N LEU A 582 28.22 9.44 -34.93
CA LEU A 582 29.50 9.53 -34.22
C LEU A 582 30.48 10.52 -34.93
N GLU A 583 30.58 10.44 -36.28
CA GLU A 583 31.36 11.39 -37.09
C GLU A 583 30.88 12.83 -36.86
N ARG A 584 29.58 13.08 -36.85
CA ARG A 584 29.00 14.38 -36.55
C ARG A 584 29.40 14.85 -35.17
N ILE A 585 29.37 14.00 -34.13
CA ILE A 585 29.81 14.32 -32.78
C ILE A 585 31.28 14.78 -32.79
N VAL A 586 32.18 14.04 -33.44
CA VAL A 586 33.57 14.36 -33.53
C VAL A 586 33.81 15.68 -34.30
N PHE A 587 33.06 15.89 -35.39
CA PHE A 587 33.10 17.16 -36.14
C PHE A 587 32.67 18.36 -35.28
N GLU A 588 31.57 18.22 -34.54
CA GLU A 588 31.08 19.26 -33.62
C GLU A 588 32.06 19.54 -32.48
N LEU A 589 32.79 18.54 -31.98
CA LEU A 589 33.87 18.71 -31.02
C LEU A 589 35.01 19.50 -31.64
N SER A 590 35.42 19.15 -32.85
CA SER A 590 36.47 19.88 -33.58
C SER A 590 36.09 21.34 -33.85
N ALA A 591 34.84 21.61 -34.19
CA ALA A 591 34.31 22.97 -34.35
C ALA A 591 34.35 23.80 -33.04
N ARG A 592 34.38 23.13 -31.89
CA ARG A 592 34.57 23.77 -30.57
C ARG A 592 36.04 23.82 -30.14
N GLY A 593 36.99 23.46 -31.00
CA GLY A 593 38.43 23.47 -30.72
C GLY A 593 38.91 22.30 -29.86
N LEU A 594 38.16 21.18 -29.83
CA LEU A 594 38.47 19.97 -29.06
C LEU A 594 38.78 18.80 -30.01
N SER A 595 39.90 18.10 -29.83
CA SER A 595 40.17 16.84 -30.52
C SER A 595 39.55 15.67 -29.77
N ALA A 596 39.09 14.64 -30.52
CA ALA A 596 38.68 13.37 -29.96
C ALA A 596 39.91 12.45 -29.87
N GLU A 597 40.16 11.91 -28.69
CA GLU A 597 41.32 11.04 -28.43
C GLU A 597 40.88 9.76 -27.67
N PRO A 598 41.63 8.66 -27.76
CA PRO A 598 41.47 7.52 -26.88
C PRO A 598 41.73 7.92 -25.40
N LEU A 599 41.15 7.21 -24.47
CA LEU A 599 41.28 7.51 -23.05
C LEU A 599 42.72 7.39 -22.56
N ASP A 600 43.46 6.38 -23.05
CA ASP A 600 44.85 6.17 -22.68
C ASP A 600 45.78 7.30 -23.18
N ALA A 601 45.45 7.95 -24.28
CA ALA A 601 46.19 9.10 -24.80
C ALA A 601 46.10 10.33 -23.87
N LEU A 602 45.02 10.46 -23.10
CA LEU A 602 44.83 11.56 -22.15
C LEU A 602 45.27 11.21 -20.73
N THR A 603 45.40 9.94 -20.39
CA THR A 603 45.76 9.47 -19.04
C THR A 603 47.26 9.19 -18.87
N ARG A 604 48.04 9.19 -19.97
CA ARG A 604 49.51 9.15 -20.00
C ARG A 604 50.06 10.57 -19.82
#